data_7cb271f088ca5fb8ffba0cea27235edf
#
_entry.id   7cb271f088ca5fb8ffba0cea27235edf
#
_cell.length_a   1.000
_cell.length_b   1.000
_cell.length_c   1.000
_cell.angle_alpha   90.00
_cell.angle_beta   90.00
_cell.angle_gamma   90.00
#
_symmetry.space_group_name_H-M   'P 1'
#
loop_
_entity.id
_entity.type
_entity.pdbx_description
1 polymer ?
#
loop_
_entity_poly.entity_id
_entity_poly.type
_entity_poly.pdbx_seq_one_letter_code
_entity_poly.pdbx_strand_id
1 'polypeptide(L)'
;MERWPASWLALKDRRPLPQRPLVLWSYAGLGDDLSGAPDEARKRVIVRMLTELKHPVGTHVFWPFELTGDEPPSGASLFWSGVKLLDPRVVLIFGSDTRDALAMPKTLLPFCQERVYGRLIIQLPRPQALVDESAFRRAQAFLSRILRFCANR
;
A
#
# COMPACT_ATOMS: atom_id res chain seq x y z
N MET A 1 -1.56 -10.48 -22.42
CA MET A 1 -0.35 -10.13 -21.62
C MET A 1 -0.25 -8.62 -21.53
N GLU A 2 -0.25 -8.11 -20.31
CA GLU A 2 -0.16 -6.67 -20.09
C GLU A 2 1.22 -6.16 -20.37
N ARG A 3 1.28 -5.03 -21.06
CA ARG A 3 2.53 -4.33 -21.26
C ARG A 3 2.74 -3.32 -20.13
N TRP A 4 3.81 -3.49 -19.41
CA TRP A 4 4.20 -2.55 -18.38
C TRP A 4 4.97 -1.39 -19.01
N PRO A 5 4.61 -0.14 -18.68
CA PRO A 5 5.41 1.01 -19.08
C PRO A 5 6.85 0.90 -18.55
N ALA A 6 7.79 1.54 -19.22
CA ALA A 6 9.20 1.46 -18.86
C ALA A 6 9.48 1.85 -17.40
N SER A 7 8.80 2.86 -16.90
CA SER A 7 8.95 3.31 -15.50
C SER A 7 8.54 2.22 -14.51
N TRP A 8 7.49 1.46 -14.82
CA TRP A 8 7.01 0.38 -13.99
C TRP A 8 7.90 -0.86 -14.07
N LEU A 9 8.43 -1.15 -15.27
CA LEU A 9 9.41 -2.22 -15.44
C LEU A 9 10.67 -1.94 -14.65
N ALA A 10 11.15 -0.71 -14.68
CA ALA A 10 12.32 -0.30 -13.91
C ALA A 10 12.07 -0.48 -12.40
N LEU A 11 10.87 -0.17 -11.94
CA LEU A 11 10.50 -0.37 -10.54
C LEU A 11 10.52 -1.85 -10.15
N LYS A 12 9.96 -2.71 -11.00
CA LYS A 12 9.95 -4.16 -10.76
C LYS A 12 11.36 -4.74 -10.72
N ASP A 13 12.23 -4.27 -11.62
CA ASP A 13 13.59 -4.80 -11.74
C ASP A 13 14.53 -4.28 -10.65
N ARG A 14 14.28 -3.07 -10.15
CA ARG A 14 15.14 -2.43 -9.15
C ARG A 14 15.09 -3.13 -7.80
N ARG A 15 13.94 -3.69 -7.45
CA ARG A 15 13.73 -4.34 -6.14
C ARG A 15 13.17 -5.72 -6.36
N PRO A 16 13.81 -6.76 -5.79
CA PRO A 16 13.20 -8.09 -5.81
C PRO A 16 11.84 -8.03 -5.14
N LEU A 17 10.80 -8.45 -5.83
CA LEU A 17 9.47 -8.49 -5.28
C LEU A 17 9.26 -9.82 -4.55
N PRO A 18 8.70 -9.81 -3.34
CA PRO A 18 8.41 -11.04 -2.64
C PRO A 18 7.31 -11.82 -3.36
N GLN A 19 7.35 -13.14 -3.24
CA GLN A 19 6.28 -13.98 -3.74
C GLN A 19 5.20 -14.09 -2.67
N ARG A 20 3.95 -13.80 -3.02
CA ARG A 20 2.80 -13.88 -2.14
C ARG A 20 3.00 -13.17 -0.80
N PRO A 21 3.29 -11.88 -0.80
CA PRO A 21 3.39 -11.14 0.46
C PRO A 21 2.04 -11.17 1.17
N LEU A 22 2.05 -11.03 2.49
CA LEU A 22 0.81 -10.95 3.24
C LEU A 22 0.10 -9.62 2.94
N VAL A 23 0.85 -8.52 2.94
CA VAL A 23 0.29 -7.17 2.85
C VAL A 23 0.94 -6.38 1.73
N LEU A 24 0.11 -5.78 0.90
CA LEU A 24 0.56 -4.80 -0.09
C LEU A 24 0.13 -3.41 0.40
N TRP A 25 1.09 -2.48 0.46
CA TRP A 25 0.90 -1.12 0.94
C TRP A 25 0.88 -0.14 -0.22
N SER A 26 -0.07 0.79 -0.21
CA SER A 26 -0.09 1.86 -1.21
C SER A 26 -0.66 3.15 -0.63
N TYR A 27 -0.13 4.27 -1.08
CA TYR A 27 -0.57 5.61 -0.69
C TYR A 27 -0.15 6.61 -1.75
N ALA A 28 -0.79 7.79 -1.74
CA ALA A 28 -0.43 8.87 -2.66
C ALA A 28 1.00 9.34 -2.36
N GLY A 29 1.82 9.39 -3.39
CA GLY A 29 3.23 9.78 -3.27
C GLY A 29 4.19 8.62 -3.12
N LEU A 30 3.70 7.38 -3.00
CA LEU A 30 4.57 6.22 -2.89
C LEU A 30 5.50 6.10 -4.11
N GLY A 31 4.99 6.39 -5.29
CA GLY A 31 5.80 6.35 -6.50
C GLY A 31 7.02 7.27 -6.42
N ASP A 32 6.84 8.47 -5.89
CA ASP A 32 7.93 9.41 -5.69
C ASP A 32 8.92 8.90 -4.64
N ASP A 33 8.41 8.35 -3.54
CA ASP A 33 9.24 7.80 -2.47
C ASP A 33 10.12 6.65 -2.98
N LEU A 34 9.58 5.83 -3.88
CA LEU A 34 10.33 4.71 -4.46
C LEU A 34 11.28 5.15 -5.58
N SER A 35 11.06 6.32 -6.17
CA SER A 35 11.81 6.81 -7.34
C SER A 35 12.93 7.77 -6.98
N GLY A 36 13.24 7.95 -5.70
CA GLY A 36 14.36 8.78 -5.28
C GLY A 36 14.00 10.21 -4.90
N ALA A 37 12.71 10.54 -4.84
CA ALA A 37 12.23 11.85 -4.39
C ALA A 37 11.29 11.70 -3.20
N PRO A 38 11.76 11.12 -2.09
CA PRO A 38 10.89 10.83 -0.95
C PRO A 38 10.48 12.08 -0.19
N ASP A 39 9.26 12.06 0.34
CA ASP A 39 8.81 13.00 1.36
C ASP A 39 9.25 12.42 2.71
N GLU A 40 10.14 13.12 3.39
CA GLU A 40 10.75 12.59 4.62
C GLU A 40 9.75 12.37 5.74
N ALA A 41 8.78 13.25 5.90
CA ALA A 41 7.77 13.11 6.95
C ALA A 41 6.89 11.88 6.70
N ARG A 42 6.45 11.71 5.46
CA ARG A 42 5.64 10.56 5.06
C ARG A 42 6.43 9.26 5.22
N LYS A 43 7.65 9.24 4.71
CA LYS A 43 8.54 8.08 4.80
C LYS A 43 8.78 7.66 6.25
N ARG A 44 8.98 8.63 7.13
CA ARG A 44 9.24 8.36 8.56
C ARG A 44 8.07 7.64 9.22
N VAL A 45 6.85 8.07 8.93
CA VAL A 45 5.63 7.43 9.46
C VAL A 45 5.54 5.98 8.97
N ILE A 46 5.72 5.77 7.68
CA ILE A 46 5.59 4.44 7.06
C ILE A 46 6.66 3.49 7.58
N VAL A 47 7.91 3.94 7.64
CA VAL A 47 9.03 3.12 8.15
C VAL A 47 8.79 2.75 9.62
N ARG A 48 8.34 3.70 10.42
CA ARG A 48 8.04 3.45 11.84
C ARG A 48 6.94 2.39 11.98
N MET A 49 5.87 2.53 11.20
CA MET A 49 4.76 1.57 11.25
C MET A 49 5.22 0.17 10.89
N LEU A 50 5.98 0.05 9.81
CA LEU A 50 6.51 -1.22 9.34
C LEU A 50 7.46 -1.84 10.37
N THR A 51 8.36 -1.04 10.92
CA THR A 51 9.36 -1.50 11.90
C THR A 51 8.69 -2.03 13.18
N GLU A 52 7.67 -1.35 13.66
CA GLU A 52 6.98 -1.76 14.89
C GLU A 52 6.15 -3.02 14.73
N LEU A 53 5.79 -3.40 13.50
CA LEU A 53 5.07 -4.66 13.25
C LEU A 53 5.97 -5.88 13.45
N LYS A 54 7.27 -5.76 13.20
CA LYS A 54 8.26 -6.83 13.42
C LYS A 54 7.95 -8.13 12.70
N HIS A 55 7.49 -8.04 11.46
CA HIS A 55 7.20 -9.21 10.66
C HIS A 55 8.44 -9.67 9.88
N PRO A 56 8.49 -10.95 9.47
CA PRO A 56 9.61 -11.47 8.66
C PRO A 56 9.73 -10.76 7.31
N VAL A 57 10.92 -10.78 6.75
CA VAL A 57 11.17 -10.28 5.39
C VAL A 57 10.25 -11.00 4.41
N GLY A 58 9.69 -10.25 3.48
CA GLY A 58 8.77 -10.80 2.48
C GLY A 58 7.30 -10.73 2.87
N THR A 59 6.99 -10.32 4.12
CA THR A 59 5.61 -10.15 4.58
C THR A 59 4.94 -8.96 3.91
N HIS A 60 5.66 -7.87 3.72
CA HIS A 60 5.14 -6.61 3.22
C HIS A 60 5.78 -6.23 1.90
N VAL A 61 4.98 -5.65 1.00
CA VAL A 61 5.46 -5.09 -0.26
C VAL A 61 4.81 -3.73 -0.48
N PHE A 62 5.56 -2.81 -1.07
CA PHE A 62 5.08 -1.49 -1.44
C PHE A 62 4.86 -1.46 -2.95
N TRP A 63 3.66 -1.08 -3.36
CA TRP A 63 3.30 -1.07 -4.78
C TRP A 63 2.50 0.19 -5.08
N PRO A 64 3.01 1.09 -5.94
CA PRO A 64 2.36 2.37 -6.19
C PRO A 64 1.20 2.26 -7.15
N PHE A 65 0.35 3.29 -7.16
CA PHE A 65 -0.69 3.42 -8.16
C PHE A 65 -0.41 4.59 -9.15
N GLU A 66 0.69 5.30 -8.93
CA GLU A 66 1.14 6.36 -9.85
C GLU A 66 2.66 6.48 -9.77
N LEU A 67 3.29 6.79 -10.88
CA LEU A 67 4.72 7.09 -10.96
C LEU A 67 4.90 8.41 -11.68
N THR A 68 5.91 9.19 -11.26
CA THR A 68 6.25 10.45 -11.91
C THR A 68 6.58 10.22 -13.36
N GLY A 69 5.97 11.01 -14.26
CA GLY A 69 6.21 10.91 -15.69
C GLY A 69 5.25 9.97 -16.42
N ASP A 70 4.39 9.27 -15.71
CA ASP A 70 3.38 8.43 -16.35
C ASP A 70 2.28 9.26 -16.98
N GLU A 71 1.80 8.81 -18.13
CA GLU A 71 0.62 9.41 -18.74
C GLU A 71 -0.64 8.85 -18.08
N PRO A 72 -1.60 9.73 -17.66
CA PRO A 72 -2.89 9.23 -17.19
C PRO A 72 -3.62 8.51 -18.30
N PRO A 73 -4.46 7.49 -18.02
CA PRO A 73 -4.93 7.03 -16.72
C PRO A 73 -4.40 5.65 -16.34
N SER A 74 -3.15 5.36 -16.60
CA SER A 74 -2.61 4.01 -16.44
C SER A 74 -2.46 3.53 -14.98
N GLY A 75 -2.41 4.46 -14.02
CA GLY A 75 -2.03 4.15 -12.64
C GLY A 75 -2.89 3.09 -11.95
N ALA A 76 -4.22 3.26 -11.97
CA ALA A 76 -5.12 2.33 -11.28
C ALA A 76 -5.06 0.94 -11.89
N SER A 77 -5.06 0.86 -13.22
CA SER A 77 -4.98 -0.42 -13.94
C SER A 77 -3.68 -1.15 -13.59
N LEU A 78 -2.56 -0.45 -13.58
CA LEU A 78 -1.26 -1.03 -13.27
C LEU A 78 -1.15 -1.43 -11.81
N PHE A 79 -1.79 -0.68 -10.91
CA PHE A 79 -1.87 -1.07 -9.50
C PHE A 79 -2.54 -2.42 -9.35
N TRP A 80 -3.73 -2.58 -9.94
CA TRP A 80 -4.48 -3.83 -9.82
C TRP A 80 -3.80 -4.99 -10.52
N SER A 81 -3.06 -4.72 -11.60
CA SER A 81 -2.24 -5.74 -12.26
C SER A 81 -1.14 -6.24 -11.33
N GLY A 82 -0.51 -5.33 -10.59
CA GLY A 82 0.48 -5.69 -9.59
C GLY A 82 -0.11 -6.48 -8.43
N VAL A 83 -1.31 -6.11 -7.99
CA VAL A 83 -2.03 -6.85 -6.94
C VAL A 83 -2.28 -8.28 -7.40
N LYS A 84 -2.70 -8.46 -8.64
CA LYS A 84 -2.93 -9.79 -9.20
C LYS A 84 -1.63 -10.59 -9.30
N LEU A 85 -0.55 -9.94 -9.72
CA LEU A 85 0.77 -10.57 -9.85
C LEU A 85 1.34 -10.99 -8.50
N LEU A 86 1.28 -10.11 -7.51
CA LEU A 86 1.86 -10.34 -6.19
C LEU A 86 0.96 -11.21 -5.29
N ASP A 87 -0.33 -11.17 -5.55
CA ASP A 87 -1.33 -11.98 -4.84
C ASP A 87 -1.30 -11.83 -3.31
N PRO A 88 -1.35 -10.58 -2.78
CA PRO A 88 -1.40 -10.39 -1.33
C PRO A 88 -2.77 -10.77 -0.78
N ARG A 89 -2.83 -11.15 0.49
CA ARG A 89 -4.10 -11.38 1.17
C ARG A 89 -4.75 -10.07 1.60
N VAL A 90 -3.92 -9.09 1.94
CA VAL A 90 -4.35 -7.79 2.46
C VAL A 90 -3.80 -6.69 1.58
N VAL A 91 -4.65 -5.74 1.23
CA VAL A 91 -4.25 -4.51 0.57
C VAL A 91 -4.49 -3.36 1.54
N LEU A 92 -3.42 -2.70 1.95
CA LEU A 92 -3.48 -1.59 2.90
C LEU A 92 -3.30 -0.28 2.13
N ILE A 93 -4.30 0.59 2.21
CA ILE A 93 -4.25 1.91 1.58
C ILE A 93 -4.36 2.99 2.64
N PHE A 94 -3.82 4.17 2.32
CA PHE A 94 -3.81 5.32 3.21
C PHE A 94 -4.52 6.49 2.53
N GLY A 95 -5.65 6.90 3.10
CA GLY A 95 -6.39 8.06 2.63
C GLY A 95 -7.54 7.72 1.69
N SER A 96 -8.62 8.50 1.79
CA SER A 96 -9.79 8.32 0.92
C SER A 96 -9.52 8.73 -0.52
N ASP A 97 -8.53 9.59 -0.76
CA ASP A 97 -8.09 9.95 -2.10
C ASP A 97 -7.46 8.73 -2.81
N THR A 98 -6.69 7.93 -2.10
CA THR A 98 -6.16 6.66 -2.65
C THR A 98 -7.30 5.69 -2.96
N ARG A 99 -8.25 5.55 -2.02
CA ARG A 99 -9.44 4.72 -2.23
C ARG A 99 -10.15 5.08 -3.53
N ASP A 100 -10.39 6.37 -3.72
CA ASP A 100 -11.14 6.85 -4.88
C ASP A 100 -10.33 6.71 -6.17
N ALA A 101 -9.03 6.97 -6.12
CA ALA A 101 -8.15 6.79 -7.28
C ALA A 101 -8.10 5.34 -7.75
N LEU A 102 -8.28 4.39 -6.84
CA LEU A 102 -8.24 2.95 -7.13
C LEU A 102 -9.62 2.36 -7.34
N ALA A 103 -10.66 3.19 -7.38
CA ALA A 103 -12.05 2.76 -7.59
C ALA A 103 -12.52 1.72 -6.56
N MET A 104 -12.06 1.85 -5.33
CA MET A 104 -12.50 1.00 -4.22
C MET A 104 -13.84 1.50 -3.67
N PRO A 105 -14.61 0.65 -2.95
CA PRO A 105 -15.91 1.05 -2.42
C PRO A 105 -15.82 2.27 -1.53
N LYS A 106 -16.75 3.22 -1.70
CA LYS A 106 -16.79 4.44 -0.90
C LYS A 106 -17.20 4.20 0.55
N THR A 107 -17.73 3.02 0.84
CA THR A 107 -18.01 2.58 2.20
C THR A 107 -16.74 2.20 2.97
N LEU A 108 -15.62 2.06 2.28
CA LEU A 108 -14.33 1.80 2.91
C LEU A 108 -13.77 3.09 3.51
N LEU A 109 -14.22 3.41 4.71
CA LEU A 109 -13.81 4.61 5.44
C LEU A 109 -12.50 4.38 6.20
N PRO A 110 -11.84 5.44 6.71
CA PRO A 110 -10.67 5.25 7.56
C PRO A 110 -10.97 4.34 8.75
N PHE A 111 -10.04 3.46 9.09
CA PHE A 111 -10.17 2.44 10.12
C PHE A 111 -11.28 1.43 9.81
N CYS A 112 -11.54 1.20 8.53
CA CYS A 112 -12.48 0.18 8.08
C CYS A 112 -11.79 -0.84 7.20
N GLN A 113 -12.44 -2.00 7.07
CA GLN A 113 -11.97 -3.08 6.22
C GLN A 113 -13.14 -3.65 5.44
N GLU A 114 -12.89 -4.06 4.23
CA GLU A 114 -13.89 -4.71 3.38
C GLU A 114 -13.23 -5.78 2.52
N ARG A 115 -13.99 -6.83 2.19
CA ARG A 115 -13.53 -7.82 1.23
C ARG A 115 -13.92 -7.38 -0.18
N VAL A 116 -12.91 -7.27 -1.03
CA VAL A 116 -13.10 -6.87 -2.42
C VAL A 116 -12.29 -7.85 -3.27
N TYR A 117 -12.96 -8.50 -4.20
CA TYR A 117 -12.33 -9.49 -5.10
C TYR A 117 -11.53 -10.57 -4.35
N GLY A 118 -12.07 -11.03 -3.22
CA GLY A 118 -11.44 -12.09 -2.43
C GLY A 118 -10.28 -11.65 -1.54
N ARG A 119 -9.97 -10.36 -1.50
CA ARG A 119 -8.88 -9.81 -0.67
C ARG A 119 -9.46 -8.90 0.38
N LEU A 120 -8.78 -8.82 1.51
CA LEU A 120 -9.13 -7.89 2.56
C LEU A 120 -8.47 -6.54 2.26
N ILE A 121 -9.27 -5.51 2.12
CA ILE A 121 -8.78 -4.15 1.89
C ILE A 121 -9.00 -3.33 3.15
N ILE A 122 -7.95 -2.64 3.59
CA ILE A 122 -7.96 -1.82 4.81
C ILE A 122 -7.65 -0.39 4.41
N GLN A 123 -8.40 0.57 4.97
CA GLN A 123 -8.05 1.97 4.84
C GLN A 123 -7.62 2.55 6.19
N LEU A 124 -6.45 3.20 6.20
CA LEU A 124 -5.98 4.03 7.30
C LEU A 124 -5.96 5.49 6.84
N PRO A 125 -5.93 6.46 7.78
CA PRO A 125 -5.77 7.86 7.41
C PRO A 125 -4.49 8.10 6.62
N ARG A 126 -4.42 9.21 5.89
CA ARG A 126 -3.21 9.59 5.14
C ARG A 126 -1.99 9.63 6.06
N PRO A 127 -0.79 9.31 5.52
CA PRO A 127 0.42 9.34 6.35
C PRO A 127 0.64 10.67 7.05
N GLN A 128 0.26 11.79 6.42
CA GLN A 128 0.39 13.13 7.00
C GLN A 128 -0.44 13.29 8.28
N ALA A 129 -1.59 12.64 8.36
CA ALA A 129 -2.41 12.66 9.57
C ALA A 129 -1.81 11.80 10.69
N LEU A 130 -0.97 10.84 10.35
CA LEU A 130 -0.36 9.91 11.30
C LEU A 130 0.94 10.45 11.90
N VAL A 131 1.31 11.68 11.58
CA VAL A 131 2.37 12.39 12.29
C VAL A 131 1.94 12.67 13.73
N ASP A 132 0.64 12.84 13.96
CA ASP A 132 0.09 12.94 15.31
C ASP A 132 0.24 11.59 16.03
N GLU A 133 0.84 11.61 17.21
CA GLU A 133 1.17 10.40 17.96
C GLU A 133 -0.07 9.58 18.33
N SER A 134 -1.13 10.24 18.74
CA SER A 134 -2.38 9.56 19.10
C SER A 134 -2.99 8.86 17.88
N ALA A 135 -3.04 9.55 16.74
CA ALA A 135 -3.54 8.98 15.50
C ALA A 135 -2.67 7.80 15.04
N PHE A 136 -1.35 7.95 15.15
CA PHE A 136 -0.42 6.88 14.81
C PHE A 136 -0.68 5.63 15.65
N ARG A 137 -0.81 5.80 16.96
CA ARG A 137 -1.02 4.66 17.86
C ARG A 137 -2.32 3.94 17.59
N ARG A 138 -3.37 4.70 17.27
CA ARG A 138 -4.65 4.11 16.89
C ARG A 138 -4.54 3.29 15.61
N ALA A 139 -3.86 3.85 14.60
CA ALA A 139 -3.67 3.17 13.33
C ALA A 139 -2.84 1.89 13.50
N GLN A 140 -1.75 1.98 14.27
CA GLN A 140 -0.86 0.85 14.50
C GLN A 140 -1.58 -0.29 15.22
N ALA A 141 -2.37 0.04 16.25
CA ALA A 141 -3.13 -0.97 17.00
C ALA A 141 -4.17 -1.65 16.11
N PHE A 142 -4.87 -0.86 15.29
CA PHE A 142 -5.87 -1.38 14.36
C PHE A 142 -5.23 -2.36 13.36
N LEU A 143 -4.14 -1.93 12.74
CA LEU A 143 -3.43 -2.74 11.75
C LEU A 143 -2.86 -4.02 12.36
N SER A 144 -2.20 -3.91 13.51
CA SER A 144 -1.61 -5.06 14.19
C SER A 144 -2.66 -6.12 14.51
N ARG A 145 -3.84 -5.70 14.96
CA ARG A 145 -4.93 -6.61 15.31
C ARG A 145 -5.39 -7.38 14.08
N ILE A 146 -5.61 -6.69 12.97
CA ILE A 146 -6.10 -7.33 11.75
C ILE A 146 -5.06 -8.30 11.19
N LEU A 147 -3.80 -7.88 11.12
CA LEU A 147 -2.74 -8.70 10.55
C LEU A 147 -2.47 -9.95 11.37
N ARG A 148 -2.72 -9.89 12.67
CA ARG A 148 -2.57 -11.05 13.54
C ARG A 148 -3.51 -12.18 13.13
N PHE A 149 -4.74 -11.86 12.77
CA PHE A 149 -5.69 -12.84 12.26
C PHE A 149 -5.30 -13.36 10.88
N CYS A 150 -4.80 -12.50 10.02
CA CYS A 150 -4.45 -12.88 8.66
C CYS A 150 -3.20 -13.75 8.60
N ALA A 151 -2.24 -13.54 9.50
CA ALA A 151 -0.99 -14.28 9.52
C ALA A 151 -1.15 -15.73 10.02
N ASN A 152 -2.20 -16.01 10.76
CA ASN A 152 -2.42 -17.32 11.39
C ASN A 152 -3.22 -18.30 10.52
N ARG A 153 -3.28 -18.08 9.26
CA ARG A 153 -3.96 -19.01 8.35
C ARG A 153 -3.04 -20.07 7.80
#